data_be0880b80c8c14e17c695aa5ebbe0853
#
_entry.id   be0880b80c8c14e17c695aa5ebbe0853
#
_cell.length_a   1.000
_cell.length_b   1.000
_cell.length_c   1.000
_cell.angle_alpha   90.00
_cell.angle_beta   90.00
_cell.angle_gamma   90.00
#
_symmetry.space_group_name_H-M   'P 1'
#
loop_
_entity.id
_entity.type
_entity.pdbx_description
1 polymer ?
#
loop_
_entity_poly.entity_id
_entity_poly.type
_entity_poly.pdbx_seq_one_letter_code
_entity_poly.pdbx_strand_id
1 'polypeptide(L)'
;FMKCRYLDELTGGKGIVFATGTPISNSMVELYTIQRYLQYRLLQEMGLIHFDDWASNFGETVTAIELSPEGTGYRAKTRFAKFYNLPELMAAFKEVADIQTADMLCLPVPKANFHTEVIQPSELQKEMIRGLAERAEKIRAGGVDPHVDNMLRITNDGRKLALDMRLIQPLAPDD
;
A
#
# COMPACT_ATOMS: atom_id res chain seq x y z
N PHE A 1 7.39 16.70 -3.83
CA PHE A 1 6.31 17.70 -3.75
C PHE A 1 6.74 19.05 -4.27
N MET A 2 7.70 19.73 -3.64
CA MET A 2 8.14 21.10 -3.98
C MET A 2 8.54 21.28 -5.45
N LYS A 3 9.26 20.32 -6.04
CA LYS A 3 9.69 20.39 -7.45
C LYS A 3 8.49 20.38 -8.41
N CYS A 4 7.51 19.51 -8.16
CA CYS A 4 6.31 19.45 -9.00
C CYS A 4 5.51 20.75 -8.89
N ARG A 5 5.33 21.27 -7.68
CA ARG A 5 4.64 22.55 -7.47
C ARG A 5 5.34 23.72 -8.18
N TYR A 6 6.67 23.76 -8.09
CA TYR A 6 7.45 24.79 -8.79
C TYR A 6 7.28 24.70 -10.32
N LEU A 7 7.31 23.48 -10.88
CA LEU A 7 7.08 23.28 -12.31
C LEU A 7 5.64 23.67 -12.71
N ASP A 8 4.67 23.35 -11.89
CA ASP A 8 3.25 23.69 -12.12
C ASP A 8 3.06 25.22 -12.15
N GLU A 9 3.66 25.93 -11.20
CA GLU A 9 3.65 27.39 -11.16
C GLU A 9 4.34 28.02 -12.38
N LEU A 10 5.50 27.50 -12.80
CA LEU A 10 6.26 27.98 -13.95
C LEU A 10 5.52 27.77 -15.29
N THR A 11 4.82 26.66 -15.42
CA THR A 11 4.18 26.24 -16.67
C THR A 11 2.68 26.59 -16.73
N GLY A 12 2.14 27.19 -15.68
CA GLY A 12 0.71 27.49 -15.58
C GLY A 12 -0.19 26.27 -15.57
N GLY A 13 0.25 25.20 -14.91
CA GLY A 13 -0.51 23.96 -14.76
C GLY A 13 -0.34 22.94 -15.89
N LYS A 14 0.68 23.06 -16.72
CA LYS A 14 0.87 22.21 -17.92
C LYS A 14 2.17 21.40 -17.95
N GLY A 15 2.98 21.47 -16.90
CA GLY A 15 4.34 20.92 -16.92
C GLY A 15 4.53 19.54 -16.32
N ILE A 16 3.46 18.87 -15.86
CA ILE A 16 3.57 17.60 -15.13
C ILE A 16 2.73 16.54 -15.81
N VAL A 17 3.35 15.39 -16.08
CA VAL A 17 2.67 14.19 -16.57
C VAL A 17 3.05 13.02 -15.67
N PHE A 18 2.06 12.30 -15.17
CA PHE A 18 2.26 11.04 -14.46
C PHE A 18 1.82 9.87 -15.35
N ALA A 19 2.65 8.84 -15.42
CA ALA A 19 2.31 7.58 -16.09
C ALA A 19 2.44 6.44 -15.08
N THR A 20 1.36 5.68 -14.89
CA THR A 20 1.32 4.55 -13.96
C THR A 20 0.30 3.51 -14.41
N GLY A 21 0.61 2.22 -14.22
CA GLY A 21 -0.38 1.15 -14.38
C GLY A 21 -1.23 0.90 -13.12
N THR A 22 -0.90 1.55 -12.00
CA THR A 22 -1.56 1.34 -10.71
C THR A 22 -1.73 2.66 -9.97
N PRO A 23 -2.66 3.53 -10.41
CA PRO A 23 -2.87 4.84 -9.79
C PRO A 23 -3.31 4.75 -8.32
N ILE A 24 -3.91 3.62 -7.95
CA ILE A 24 -4.29 3.27 -6.58
C ILE A 24 -3.78 1.87 -6.31
N SER A 25 -2.78 1.73 -5.46
CA SER A 25 -2.19 0.42 -5.12
C SER A 25 -2.48 -0.01 -3.69
N ASN A 26 -2.29 0.87 -2.73
CA ASN A 26 -2.42 0.53 -1.30
C ASN A 26 -3.54 1.28 -0.59
N SER A 27 -3.85 2.48 -1.04
CA SER A 27 -4.82 3.34 -0.38
C SER A 27 -5.47 4.32 -1.34
N MET A 28 -6.73 4.62 -1.11
CA MET A 28 -7.48 5.66 -1.80
C MET A 28 -6.84 7.05 -1.69
N VAL A 29 -6.03 7.27 -0.65
CA VAL A 29 -5.26 8.51 -0.44
C VAL A 29 -4.29 8.80 -1.60
N GLU A 30 -3.87 7.76 -2.31
CA GLU A 30 -2.99 7.91 -3.48
C GLU A 30 -3.68 8.69 -4.61
N LEU A 31 -4.98 8.46 -4.83
CA LEU A 31 -5.75 9.22 -5.82
C LEU A 31 -5.87 10.70 -5.43
N TYR A 32 -6.15 11.00 -4.17
CA TYR A 32 -6.12 12.39 -3.68
C TYR A 32 -4.76 13.04 -3.92
N THR A 33 -3.69 12.32 -3.67
CA THR A 33 -2.33 12.83 -3.89
C THR A 33 -2.10 13.16 -5.36
N ILE A 34 -2.54 12.32 -6.28
CA ILE A 34 -2.44 12.56 -7.73
C ILE A 34 -3.29 13.77 -8.12
N GLN A 35 -4.54 13.84 -7.69
CA GLN A 35 -5.42 14.99 -7.96
C GLN A 35 -4.83 16.30 -7.43
N ARG A 36 -4.22 16.28 -6.27
CA ARG A 36 -3.58 17.46 -5.68
C ARG A 36 -2.42 18.01 -6.53
N TYR A 37 -1.77 17.17 -7.33
CA TYR A 37 -0.77 17.62 -8.28
C TYR A 37 -1.37 18.09 -9.60
N LEU A 38 -2.36 17.39 -10.12
CA LEU A 38 -2.88 17.60 -11.45
C LEU A 38 -4.08 18.56 -11.49
N GLN A 39 -4.84 18.63 -10.40
CA GLN A 39 -6.12 19.34 -10.32
C GLN A 39 -6.21 20.27 -9.11
N TYR A 40 -5.10 20.89 -8.70
CA TYR A 40 -5.08 21.72 -7.49
C TYR A 40 -6.13 22.84 -7.52
N ARG A 41 -6.32 23.52 -8.66
CA ARG A 41 -7.29 24.59 -8.82
C ARG A 41 -8.73 24.07 -8.73
N LEU A 42 -9.02 22.96 -9.37
CA LEU A 42 -10.34 22.34 -9.29
C LEU A 42 -10.67 21.93 -7.84
N LEU A 43 -9.73 21.31 -7.13
CA LEU A 43 -9.90 20.98 -5.70
C LEU A 43 -10.14 22.23 -4.86
N GLN A 44 -9.52 23.36 -5.21
CA GLN A 44 -9.72 24.64 -4.54
C GLN A 44 -11.15 25.19 -4.78
N GLU A 45 -11.60 25.17 -6.01
CA GLU A 45 -12.94 25.61 -6.40
C GLU A 45 -14.03 24.77 -5.75
N MET A 46 -13.79 23.47 -5.59
CA MET A 46 -14.68 22.53 -4.91
C MET A 46 -14.60 22.59 -3.37
N GLY A 47 -13.64 23.33 -2.80
CA GLY A 47 -13.40 23.35 -1.35
C GLY A 47 -12.75 22.07 -0.80
N LEU A 48 -12.10 21.27 -1.66
CA LEU A 48 -11.56 19.93 -1.34
C LEU A 48 -10.02 19.90 -1.29
N ILE A 49 -9.38 21.03 -0.98
CA ILE A 49 -7.91 21.13 -0.88
C ILE A 49 -7.35 20.27 0.25
N HIS A 50 -8.07 20.22 1.37
CA HIS A 50 -7.63 19.45 2.52
C HIS A 50 -8.10 18.01 2.38
N PHE A 51 -7.25 17.09 2.82
CA PHE A 51 -7.54 15.67 2.71
C PHE A 51 -8.84 15.27 3.43
N ASP A 52 -9.11 15.84 4.59
CA ASP A 52 -10.29 15.50 5.38
C ASP A 52 -11.60 15.90 4.67
N ASP A 53 -11.59 17.04 3.98
CA ASP A 53 -12.72 17.50 3.17
C ASP A 53 -12.93 16.58 1.96
N TRP A 54 -11.85 16.24 1.26
CA TRP A 54 -11.90 15.31 0.15
C TRP A 54 -12.36 13.91 0.59
N ALA A 55 -11.81 13.41 1.70
CA ALA A 55 -12.13 12.10 2.23
C ALA A 55 -13.58 12.00 2.71
N SER A 56 -14.14 13.06 3.29
CA SER A 56 -15.55 13.09 3.70
C SER A 56 -16.52 13.06 2.53
N ASN A 57 -16.09 13.56 1.35
CA ASN A 57 -16.92 13.56 0.13
C ASN A 57 -16.78 12.28 -0.70
N PHE A 58 -15.62 11.65 -0.70
CA PHE A 58 -15.30 10.54 -1.60
C PHE A 58 -14.88 9.25 -0.92
N GLY A 59 -14.67 9.23 0.37
CA GLY A 59 -14.16 8.08 1.11
C GLY A 59 -15.11 7.56 2.18
N GLU A 60 -15.32 6.26 2.18
CA GLU A 60 -16.00 5.55 3.27
C GLU A 60 -14.98 4.75 4.08
N THR A 61 -15.00 4.94 5.39
CA THR A 61 -14.15 4.18 6.29
C THR A 61 -14.84 2.89 6.72
N VAL A 62 -14.10 1.79 6.68
CA VAL A 62 -14.56 0.49 7.18
C VAL A 62 -13.62 0.03 8.28
N THR A 63 -14.21 -0.36 9.41
CA THR A 63 -13.47 -1.01 10.49
C THR A 63 -13.59 -2.52 10.32
N ALA A 64 -12.48 -3.18 10.10
CA ALA A 64 -12.39 -4.63 10.02
C ALA A 64 -11.56 -5.19 11.17
N ILE A 65 -11.95 -6.38 11.62
CA ILE A 65 -11.14 -7.15 12.57
C ILE A 65 -10.12 -7.95 11.75
N GLU A 66 -8.86 -7.67 11.97
CA GLU A 66 -7.74 -8.31 11.28
C GLU A 66 -6.91 -9.12 12.26
N LEU A 67 -6.29 -10.18 11.79
CA LEU A 67 -5.25 -10.87 12.55
C LEU A 67 -4.10 -9.88 12.80
N SER A 68 -3.61 -9.84 14.03
CA SER A 68 -2.45 -9.00 14.34
C SER A 68 -1.23 -9.48 13.55
N PRO A 69 -0.29 -8.61 13.14
CA PRO A 69 0.89 -9.00 12.39
C PRO A 69 1.73 -10.05 13.07
N GLU A 70 1.62 -10.15 14.39
CA GLU A 70 2.33 -11.11 15.24
C GLU A 70 1.67 -12.50 15.24
N GLY A 71 0.46 -12.64 14.67
CA GLY A 71 -0.29 -13.88 14.63
C GLY A 71 -0.94 -14.30 15.96
N THR A 72 -0.84 -13.49 17.00
CA THR A 72 -1.24 -13.84 18.38
C THR A 72 -2.57 -13.28 18.83
N GLY A 73 -3.33 -12.62 17.91
CA GLY A 73 -4.63 -12.05 18.27
C GLY A 73 -5.26 -11.25 17.14
N TYR A 74 -6.39 -10.63 17.45
CA TYR A 74 -7.12 -9.80 16.51
C TYR A 74 -7.06 -8.33 16.93
N ARG A 75 -7.03 -7.45 15.92
CA ARG A 75 -7.13 -6.00 16.14
C ARG A 75 -8.19 -5.40 15.23
N ALA A 76 -8.91 -4.42 15.74
CA ALA A 76 -9.76 -3.59 14.92
C ALA A 76 -8.90 -2.56 14.19
N LYS A 77 -9.03 -2.47 12.87
CA LYS A 77 -8.36 -1.46 12.05
C LYS A 77 -9.35 -0.77 11.13
N THR A 78 -9.42 0.55 11.28
CA THR A 78 -10.22 1.40 10.41
C THR A 78 -9.37 1.86 9.23
N ARG A 79 -9.90 1.69 8.02
CA ARG A 79 -9.25 2.12 6.77
C ARG A 79 -10.28 2.76 5.86
N PHE A 80 -9.84 3.65 4.98
CA PHE A 80 -10.60 3.99 3.79
C PHE A 80 -10.65 2.77 2.87
N ALA A 81 -11.82 2.14 2.75
CA ALA A 81 -11.95 0.88 2.03
C ALA A 81 -12.88 0.96 0.82
N LYS A 82 -13.72 1.98 0.76
CA LYS A 82 -14.65 2.16 -0.33
C LYS A 82 -14.67 3.61 -0.80
N PHE A 83 -14.93 3.79 -2.09
CA PHE A 83 -15.26 5.09 -2.62
C PHE A 83 -16.75 5.39 -2.44
N TYR A 84 -17.04 6.55 -1.94
CA TYR A 84 -18.33 7.17 -1.96
C TYR A 84 -18.39 8.16 -3.13
N ASN A 85 -19.55 8.40 -3.70
CA ASN A 85 -19.73 9.37 -4.78
C ASN A 85 -18.74 9.17 -5.98
N LEU A 86 -18.47 7.92 -6.31
CA LEU A 86 -17.51 7.54 -7.35
C LEU A 86 -17.77 8.18 -8.73
N PRO A 87 -19.03 8.35 -9.21
CA PRO A 87 -19.28 8.97 -10.49
C PRO A 87 -18.74 10.40 -10.61
N GLU A 88 -18.91 11.24 -9.58
CA GLU A 88 -18.41 12.61 -9.56
C GLU A 88 -16.89 12.65 -9.47
N LEU A 89 -16.31 11.81 -8.61
CA LEU A 89 -14.86 11.66 -8.50
C LEU A 89 -14.23 11.27 -9.84
N MET A 90 -14.83 10.30 -10.52
CA MET A 90 -14.35 9.82 -11.82
C MET A 90 -14.57 10.85 -12.94
N ALA A 91 -15.67 11.60 -12.91
CA ALA A 91 -15.89 12.69 -13.85
C ALA A 91 -14.81 13.76 -13.72
N ALA A 92 -14.54 14.21 -12.49
CA ALA A 92 -13.48 15.17 -12.22
C ALA A 92 -12.09 14.64 -12.62
N PHE A 93 -11.77 13.39 -12.29
CA PHE A 93 -10.46 12.82 -12.59
C PHE A 93 -10.21 12.63 -14.10
N LYS A 94 -11.24 12.28 -14.86
CA LYS A 94 -11.15 12.13 -16.33
C LYS A 94 -10.83 13.41 -17.07
N GLU A 95 -11.02 14.59 -16.48
CA GLU A 95 -10.64 15.85 -17.11
C GLU A 95 -9.12 15.97 -17.32
N VAL A 96 -8.32 15.27 -16.50
CA VAL A 96 -6.86 15.35 -16.53
C VAL A 96 -6.19 13.99 -16.74
N ALA A 97 -6.96 12.91 -16.81
CA ALA A 97 -6.43 11.54 -16.92
C ALA A 97 -6.92 10.85 -18.19
N ASP A 98 -6.01 10.34 -19.00
CA ASP A 98 -6.29 9.34 -20.02
C ASP A 98 -6.22 7.95 -19.37
N ILE A 99 -7.38 7.28 -19.31
CA ILE A 99 -7.52 5.99 -18.62
C ILE A 99 -7.73 4.91 -19.68
N GLN A 100 -6.76 4.01 -19.79
CA GLN A 100 -6.80 2.86 -20.69
C GLN A 100 -6.80 1.58 -19.85
N THR A 101 -7.87 0.81 -19.94
CA THR A 101 -7.96 -0.51 -19.29
C THR A 101 -7.42 -1.61 -20.18
N ALA A 102 -7.08 -2.77 -19.61
CA ALA A 102 -6.59 -3.92 -20.36
C ALA A 102 -7.56 -4.35 -21.48
N ASP A 103 -8.86 -4.27 -21.22
CA ASP A 103 -9.90 -4.60 -22.19
C ASP A 103 -9.95 -3.61 -23.36
N MET A 104 -9.72 -2.32 -23.10
CA MET A 104 -9.67 -1.26 -24.13
C MET A 104 -8.44 -1.40 -25.02
N LEU A 105 -7.32 -1.85 -24.46
CA LEU A 105 -6.07 -1.98 -25.17
C LEU A 105 -5.98 -3.24 -26.05
N CYS A 106 -6.86 -4.23 -25.83
CA CYS A 106 -6.87 -5.50 -26.57
C CYS A 106 -5.48 -6.14 -26.69
N LEU A 107 -4.67 -6.08 -25.65
CA LEU A 107 -3.30 -6.60 -25.66
C LEU A 107 -3.29 -8.13 -25.77
N PRO A 108 -2.34 -8.72 -26.52
CA PRO A 108 -2.17 -10.16 -26.55
C PRO A 108 -1.62 -10.65 -25.20
N VAL A 109 -2.52 -11.07 -24.32
CA VAL A 109 -2.15 -11.61 -23.00
C VAL A 109 -2.06 -13.13 -23.09
N PRO A 110 -0.94 -13.74 -22.68
CA PRO A 110 -0.82 -15.20 -22.66
C PRO A 110 -1.82 -15.80 -21.66
N LYS A 111 -2.35 -16.96 -22.00
CA LYS A 111 -3.23 -17.71 -21.10
C LYS A 111 -2.42 -18.21 -19.90
N ALA A 112 -2.76 -17.77 -18.72
CA ALA A 112 -2.12 -18.20 -17.47
C ALA A 112 -2.83 -19.46 -16.93
N ASN A 113 -2.05 -20.48 -16.57
CA ASN A 113 -2.51 -21.60 -15.76
C ASN A 113 -1.94 -21.41 -14.35
N PHE A 114 -2.83 -21.26 -13.38
CA PHE A 114 -2.44 -21.09 -11.98
C PHE A 114 -2.39 -22.43 -11.29
N HIS A 115 -1.24 -22.79 -10.72
CA HIS A 115 -1.05 -23.95 -9.85
C HIS A 115 -0.67 -23.46 -8.48
N THR A 116 -1.36 -23.93 -7.46
CA THR A 116 -1.06 -23.63 -6.05
C THR A 116 -0.46 -24.87 -5.43
N GLU A 117 0.81 -24.76 -5.05
CA GLU A 117 1.50 -25.80 -4.29
C GLU A 117 1.59 -25.36 -2.82
N VAL A 118 1.15 -26.23 -1.91
CA VAL A 118 1.20 -25.96 -0.46
C VAL A 118 2.24 -26.89 0.15
N ILE A 119 3.29 -26.29 0.67
CA ILE A 119 4.39 -26.98 1.35
C ILE A 119 4.23 -26.77 2.84
N GLN A 120 4.44 -27.82 3.63
CA GLN A 120 4.42 -27.74 5.09
C GLN A 120 5.77 -27.14 5.56
N PRO A 121 5.75 -26.18 6.52
CA PRO A 121 6.98 -25.60 7.02
C PRO A 121 7.77 -26.62 7.82
N SER A 122 9.11 -26.58 7.70
CA SER A 122 10.02 -27.40 8.52
C SER A 122 9.95 -27.00 10.00
N GLU A 123 10.47 -27.87 10.88
CA GLU A 123 10.52 -27.55 12.31
C GLU A 123 11.42 -26.35 12.59
N LEU A 124 12.51 -26.20 11.85
CA LEU A 124 13.40 -25.05 11.96
C LEU A 124 12.68 -23.75 11.56
N GLN A 125 11.92 -23.75 10.46
CA GLN A 125 11.11 -22.59 10.07
C GLN A 125 10.08 -22.21 11.14
N LYS A 126 9.41 -23.21 11.75
CA LYS A 126 8.46 -22.98 12.83
C LYS A 126 9.13 -22.35 14.06
N GLU A 127 10.33 -22.79 14.40
CA GLU A 127 11.12 -22.23 15.51
C GLU A 127 11.53 -20.78 15.22
N MET A 128 12.02 -20.51 14.01
CA MET A 128 12.38 -19.15 13.61
C MET A 128 11.17 -18.22 13.62
N ILE A 129 10.00 -18.66 13.17
CA ILE A 129 8.75 -17.88 13.24
C ILE A 129 8.37 -17.57 14.69
N ARG A 130 8.50 -18.53 15.61
CA ARG A 130 8.28 -18.29 17.06
C ARG A 130 9.22 -17.20 17.58
N GLY A 131 10.49 -17.25 17.21
CA GLY A 131 11.48 -16.22 17.57
C GLY A 131 11.09 -14.82 17.04
N LEU A 132 10.56 -14.73 15.83
CA LEU A 132 10.04 -13.45 15.30
C LEU A 132 8.83 -12.94 16.10
N ALA A 133 7.90 -13.82 16.49
CA ALA A 133 6.75 -13.47 17.32
C ALA A 133 7.19 -12.96 18.71
N GLU A 134 8.13 -13.63 19.36
CA GLU A 134 8.69 -13.19 20.65
C GLU A 134 9.37 -11.82 20.57
N ARG A 135 10.12 -11.56 19.49
CA ARG A 135 10.70 -10.23 19.23
C ARG A 135 9.62 -9.16 19.08
N ALA A 136 8.56 -9.47 18.34
CA ALA A 136 7.43 -8.55 18.15
C ALA A 136 6.72 -8.22 19.48
N GLU A 137 6.55 -9.20 20.36
CA GLU A 137 5.97 -9.00 21.70
C GLU A 137 6.85 -8.11 22.56
N LYS A 138 8.18 -8.31 22.56
CA LYS A 138 9.13 -7.48 23.30
C LYS A 138 9.09 -6.01 22.83
N ILE A 139 9.00 -5.78 21.52
CA ILE A 139 8.88 -4.43 20.96
C ILE A 139 7.55 -3.78 21.40
N ARG A 140 6.45 -4.54 21.37
CA ARG A 140 5.13 -4.05 21.82
C ARG A 140 5.14 -3.67 23.30
N ALA A 141 5.84 -4.43 24.12
CA ALA A 141 6.00 -4.14 25.53
C ALA A 141 6.88 -2.90 25.82
N GLY A 142 7.48 -2.29 24.81
CA GLY A 142 8.28 -1.06 24.92
C GLY A 142 9.67 -1.28 25.51
N GLY A 143 10.15 -2.52 25.62
CA GLY A 143 11.44 -2.86 26.22
C GLY A 143 12.64 -2.87 25.27
N VAL A 144 12.46 -2.48 23.99
CA VAL A 144 13.52 -2.58 22.97
C VAL A 144 13.75 -1.23 22.33
N ASP A 145 15.03 -0.83 22.23
CA ASP A 145 15.43 0.38 21.49
C ASP A 145 15.09 0.19 19.99
N PRO A 146 14.33 1.11 19.34
CA PRO A 146 13.98 1.02 17.92
C PRO A 146 15.20 0.95 16.98
N HIS A 147 16.37 1.42 17.39
CA HIS A 147 17.61 1.30 16.62
C HIS A 147 18.20 -0.13 16.67
N VAL A 148 17.92 -0.88 17.74
CA VAL A 148 18.37 -2.27 17.91
C VAL A 148 17.44 -3.21 17.18
N ASP A 149 16.11 -3.12 17.45
CA ASP A 149 15.10 -3.93 16.77
C ASP A 149 13.77 -3.16 16.65
N ASN A 150 13.02 -3.45 15.58
CA ASN A 150 11.74 -2.80 15.32
C ASN A 150 10.86 -3.66 14.40
N MET A 151 9.56 -3.34 14.32
CA MET A 151 8.60 -4.09 13.50
C MET A 151 8.98 -4.17 12.03
N LEU A 152 9.67 -3.16 11.47
CA LEU A 152 10.12 -3.18 10.08
C LEU A 152 11.21 -4.25 9.85
N ARG A 153 12.15 -4.37 10.79
CA ARG A 153 13.17 -5.45 10.76
C ARG A 153 12.53 -6.82 10.86
N ILE A 154 11.62 -7.03 11.82
CA ILE A 154 10.89 -8.29 11.99
C ILE A 154 10.14 -8.67 10.71
N THR A 155 9.43 -7.71 10.10
CA THR A 155 8.70 -7.94 8.85
C THR A 155 9.65 -8.31 7.70
N ASN A 156 10.82 -7.66 7.63
CA ASN A 156 11.81 -7.98 6.62
C ASN A 156 12.43 -9.37 6.84
N ASP A 157 12.74 -9.72 8.09
CA ASP A 157 13.23 -11.05 8.44
C ASP A 157 12.18 -12.13 8.13
N GLY A 158 10.90 -11.87 8.42
CA GLY A 158 9.79 -12.77 8.05
C GLY A 158 9.67 -12.98 6.55
N ARG A 159 9.86 -11.93 5.73
CA ARG A 159 9.89 -12.07 4.27
C ARG A 159 11.08 -12.91 3.78
N LYS A 160 12.26 -12.70 4.36
CA LYS A 160 13.44 -13.48 4.05
C LYS A 160 13.24 -14.96 4.42
N LEU A 161 12.70 -15.21 5.60
CA LEU A 161 12.40 -16.57 6.09
C LEU A 161 11.42 -17.31 5.17
N ALA A 162 10.41 -16.59 4.64
CA ALA A 162 9.44 -17.15 3.72
C ALA A 162 10.01 -17.48 2.33
N LEU A 163 11.12 -16.82 1.95
CA LEU A 163 11.82 -17.07 0.69
C LEU A 163 12.85 -18.18 0.85
N ASP A 164 13.75 -18.03 1.83
CA ASP A 164 14.84 -18.94 2.08
C ASP A 164 15.42 -18.63 3.48
N MET A 165 15.47 -19.64 4.36
CA MET A 165 16.00 -19.50 5.72
C MET A 165 17.45 -19.04 5.74
N ARG A 166 18.25 -19.39 4.74
CA ARG A 166 19.66 -19.01 4.60
C ARG A 166 19.86 -17.51 4.45
N LEU A 167 18.83 -16.75 4.09
CA LEU A 167 18.88 -15.28 4.05
C LEU A 167 18.94 -14.64 5.44
N ILE A 168 18.56 -15.39 6.48
CA ILE A 168 18.67 -14.98 7.88
C ILE A 168 19.81 -15.73 8.56
N GLN A 169 19.89 -17.03 8.32
CA GLN A 169 20.89 -17.92 8.91
C GLN A 169 21.65 -18.63 7.79
N PRO A 170 22.82 -18.11 7.36
CA PRO A 170 23.54 -18.61 6.18
C PRO A 170 23.97 -20.09 6.24
N LEU A 171 23.98 -20.70 7.42
CA LEU A 171 24.32 -22.10 7.62
C LEU A 171 23.08 -23.00 7.82
N ALA A 172 21.88 -22.47 7.56
CA ALA A 172 20.69 -23.32 7.62
C ALA A 172 20.76 -24.41 6.55
N PRO A 173 20.28 -25.64 6.85
CA PRO A 173 20.22 -26.72 5.87
C PRO A 173 19.30 -26.38 4.71
N ASP A 174 19.47 -27.05 3.59
CA ASP A 174 18.49 -27.03 2.49
C ASP A 174 17.22 -27.74 2.96
N ASP A 175 16.08 -27.07 2.78
CA ASP A 175 14.73 -27.58 3.10
C ASP A 175 14.03 -28.10 1.84
#